data_766c5d72e5ceb779b3783eb22ffc02ba
#
_entry.id   766c5d72e5ceb779b3783eb22ffc02ba
#
_cell.length_a   1.000
_cell.length_b   1.000
_cell.length_c   1.000
_cell.angle_alpha   90.00
_cell.angle_beta   90.00
_cell.angle_gamma   90.00
#
_symmetry.space_group_name_H-M   'P 1'
#
loop_
_entity.id
_entity.type
_entity.pdbx_description
1 polymer ?
#
loop_
_entity_poly.entity_id
_entity_poly.type
_entity_poly.pdbx_seq_one_letter_code
_entity_poly.pdbx_strand_id
1 'polypeptide(L)'
;MFTVDAGCASLLDTYLTPITYRGQNFRLGYEHFQATGFKPHTWTRQLEVGIDYGHVKNQAGNHVMHSLMTEARWAMMHRWRPGLTEKLQLMAGPMTQLRGGVIYAPGNSNNVVSFKIHWAVGAQLMAVYNTSLFRHQLSLRYQASIPVLGAFFSPDYDEAYYEIYVGNHDGLAHVGWWGNRFDMTNYLTADWRLGGTVLRLGYRGRIETSWISNINTHIFTHSIVLGIGGEFLSLSHSKKLSRAARIVSSQY
;
A
#
# COMPACT_ATOMS: atom_id res chain seq x y z
N MET A 1 1.80 -14.37 -0.45
CA MET A 1 2.53 -13.77 -1.58
C MET A 1 3.57 -12.82 -1.02
N PHE A 2 4.84 -13.07 -1.30
CA PHE A 2 5.94 -12.13 -1.02
C PHE A 2 6.25 -11.37 -2.30
N THR A 3 6.54 -10.07 -2.18
CA THR A 3 6.85 -9.20 -3.32
C THR A 3 8.10 -8.38 -3.06
N VAL A 4 8.83 -8.11 -4.13
CA VAL A 4 9.92 -7.14 -4.19
C VAL A 4 9.56 -6.14 -5.29
N ASP A 5 9.51 -4.87 -4.91
CA ASP A 5 9.21 -3.80 -5.85
C ASP A 5 10.49 -2.96 -6.04
N ALA A 6 10.78 -2.59 -7.28
CA ALA A 6 11.88 -1.69 -7.61
C ALA A 6 11.42 -0.65 -8.64
N GLY A 7 11.81 0.60 -8.43
CA GLY A 7 11.35 1.67 -9.30
C GLY A 7 11.91 3.02 -8.95
N CYS A 8 11.14 4.07 -9.27
CA CYS A 8 11.52 5.45 -9.04
C CYS A 8 10.60 6.14 -8.03
N ALA A 9 11.15 7.14 -7.35
CA ALA A 9 10.45 8.01 -6.43
C ALA A 9 10.68 9.48 -6.75
N SER A 10 9.67 10.30 -6.49
CA SER A 10 9.74 11.75 -6.41
C SER A 10 9.23 12.18 -5.04
N LEU A 11 10.06 12.94 -4.31
CA LEU A 11 9.81 13.31 -2.93
C LEU A 11 9.99 14.81 -2.75
N LEU A 12 8.98 15.46 -2.19
CA LEU A 12 9.01 16.82 -1.67
C LEU A 12 8.52 16.78 -0.23
N ASP A 13 9.27 17.38 0.67
CA ASP A 13 8.82 17.64 2.05
C ASP A 13 9.33 19.02 2.46
N THR A 14 8.44 20.01 2.46
CA THR A 14 8.83 21.39 2.73
C THR A 14 9.26 21.64 4.17
N TYR A 15 9.01 20.72 5.10
CA TYR A 15 9.61 20.75 6.43
C TYR A 15 11.15 20.59 6.38
N LEU A 16 11.66 19.82 5.41
CA LEU A 16 13.10 19.60 5.23
C LEU A 16 13.69 20.55 4.19
N THR A 17 12.99 20.72 3.06
CA THR A 17 13.48 21.56 1.95
C THR A 17 12.34 21.85 0.97
N PRO A 18 12.33 23.04 0.35
CA PRO A 18 11.29 23.42 -0.62
C PRO A 18 11.49 22.85 -2.03
N ILE A 19 12.50 22.01 -2.26
CA ILE A 19 12.80 21.45 -3.58
C ILE A 19 12.47 19.97 -3.67
N THR A 20 12.09 19.52 -4.88
CA THR A 20 11.77 18.12 -5.15
C THR A 20 13.04 17.31 -5.40
N TYR A 21 13.12 16.14 -4.77
CA TYR A 21 14.14 15.12 -4.93
C TYR A 21 13.61 13.97 -5.76
N ARG A 22 14.46 13.38 -6.61
CA ARG A 22 14.07 12.22 -7.46
C ARG A 22 15.14 11.15 -7.41
N GLY A 23 14.71 9.89 -7.49
CA GLY A 23 15.64 8.75 -7.45
C GLY A 23 14.95 7.41 -7.43
N GLN A 24 15.54 6.48 -6.72
CA GLN A 24 15.12 5.07 -6.67
C GLN A 24 14.21 4.80 -5.48
N ASN A 25 13.31 3.82 -5.66
CA ASN A 25 12.46 3.27 -4.61
C ASN A 25 12.50 1.74 -4.65
N PHE A 26 12.59 1.14 -3.47
CA PHE A 26 12.53 -0.30 -3.25
C PHE A 26 11.49 -0.62 -2.20
N ARG A 27 10.75 -1.71 -2.38
CA ARG A 27 9.77 -2.19 -1.40
C ARG A 27 9.87 -3.69 -1.24
N LEU A 28 9.80 -4.14 0.00
CA LEU A 28 9.52 -5.52 0.37
C LEU A 28 8.09 -5.59 0.87
N GLY A 29 7.30 -6.52 0.34
CA GLY A 29 5.89 -6.65 0.66
C GLY A 29 5.46 -8.08 0.94
N TYR A 30 4.44 -8.22 1.78
CA TYR A 30 3.71 -9.45 2.01
C TYR A 30 2.22 -9.20 1.85
N GLU A 31 1.55 -10.03 1.08
CA GLU A 31 0.12 -9.97 0.83
C GLU A 31 -0.53 -11.33 1.17
N HIS A 32 -1.62 -11.28 1.93
CA HIS A 32 -2.39 -12.44 2.32
C HIS A 32 -3.88 -12.23 2.05
N PHE A 33 -4.47 -13.15 1.29
CA PHE A 33 -5.91 -13.22 1.07
C PHE A 33 -6.52 -14.38 1.82
N GLN A 34 -7.69 -14.16 2.39
CA GLN A 34 -8.44 -15.21 3.05
C GLN A 34 -9.96 -15.03 2.85
N ALA A 35 -10.65 -16.10 2.48
CA ALA A 35 -12.11 -16.12 2.49
C ALA A 35 -12.62 -15.97 3.93
N THR A 36 -13.72 -15.24 4.13
CA THR A 36 -14.30 -15.04 5.45
C THR A 36 -15.05 -16.29 5.93
N GLY A 37 -15.03 -16.54 7.23
CA GLY A 37 -15.72 -17.71 7.81
C GLY A 37 -17.25 -17.67 7.70
N PHE A 38 -17.86 -16.48 7.62
CA PHE A 38 -19.32 -16.32 7.61
C PHE A 38 -19.96 -16.45 6.22
N LYS A 39 -19.27 -15.96 5.15
CA LYS A 39 -19.73 -16.08 3.74
C LYS A 39 -18.53 -16.23 2.81
N PRO A 40 -17.87 -17.40 2.77
CA PRO A 40 -16.59 -17.60 2.07
C PRO A 40 -16.67 -17.43 0.56
N HIS A 41 -17.87 -17.56 -0.04
CA HIS A 41 -18.08 -17.41 -1.48
C HIS A 41 -18.20 -15.95 -1.93
N THR A 42 -18.56 -15.05 -1.00
CA THR A 42 -18.90 -13.65 -1.33
C THR A 42 -18.00 -12.63 -0.65
N TRP A 43 -17.34 -12.99 0.44
CA TRP A 43 -16.50 -12.08 1.20
C TRP A 43 -15.06 -12.57 1.33
N THR A 44 -14.14 -11.69 1.07
CA THR A 44 -12.69 -11.93 1.16
C THR A 44 -12.05 -10.84 1.99
N ARG A 45 -11.12 -11.21 2.86
CA ARG A 45 -10.25 -10.27 3.57
C ARG A 45 -8.86 -10.29 2.96
N GLN A 46 -8.24 -9.14 2.92
CA GLN A 46 -6.87 -8.94 2.47
C GLN A 46 -6.08 -8.26 3.58
N LEU A 47 -4.88 -8.76 3.83
CA LEU A 47 -3.85 -8.09 4.62
C LEU A 47 -2.66 -7.84 3.71
N GLU A 48 -2.17 -6.62 3.67
CA GLU A 48 -0.94 -6.23 2.99
C GLU A 48 -0.04 -5.50 3.99
N VAL A 49 1.21 -5.92 4.09
CA VAL A 49 2.25 -5.24 4.87
C VAL A 49 3.47 -5.02 4.00
N GLY A 50 4.21 -3.96 4.26
CA GLY A 50 5.41 -3.69 3.48
C GLY A 50 6.31 -2.63 4.11
N ILE A 51 7.55 -2.62 3.63
CA ILE A 51 8.57 -1.64 3.98
C ILE A 51 9.10 -1.05 2.68
N ASP A 52 9.05 0.27 2.57
CA ASP A 52 9.54 1.04 1.43
C ASP A 52 10.83 1.76 1.82
N TYR A 53 11.84 1.72 0.96
CA TYR A 53 13.05 2.52 1.07
C TYR A 53 13.24 3.37 -0.19
N GLY A 54 13.36 4.68 -0.02
CA GLY A 54 13.65 5.63 -1.08
C GLY A 54 15.05 6.24 -0.93
N HIS A 55 15.78 6.32 -2.04
CA HIS A 55 17.03 7.03 -2.17
C HIS A 55 16.90 8.04 -3.29
N VAL A 56 16.80 9.32 -2.95
CA VAL A 56 16.49 10.39 -3.90
C VAL A 56 17.50 11.53 -3.79
N LYS A 57 17.77 12.20 -4.92
CA LYS A 57 18.71 13.32 -5.04
C LYS A 57 18.01 14.56 -5.56
N ASN A 58 18.52 15.73 -5.19
CA ASN A 58 18.10 16.98 -5.79
C ASN A 58 18.57 17.06 -7.26
N GLN A 59 18.09 18.07 -8.00
CA GLN A 59 18.42 18.24 -9.41
C GLN A 59 19.92 18.43 -9.66
N ALA A 60 20.64 19.09 -8.74
CA ALA A 60 22.09 19.30 -8.84
C ALA A 60 22.90 18.03 -8.48
N GLY A 61 22.29 17.01 -7.89
CA GLY A 61 22.94 15.76 -7.49
C GLY A 61 23.84 15.84 -6.27
N ASN A 62 23.92 17.00 -5.61
CA ASN A 62 24.81 17.26 -4.48
C ASN A 62 24.17 17.05 -3.09
N HIS A 63 22.85 16.93 -3.02
CA HIS A 63 22.11 16.60 -1.81
C HIS A 63 21.27 15.35 -2.01
N VAL A 64 21.19 14.54 -0.95
CA VAL A 64 20.49 13.26 -0.92
C VAL A 64 19.42 13.29 0.17
N MET A 65 18.29 12.64 -0.08
CA MET A 65 17.30 12.26 0.93
C MET A 65 17.10 10.75 0.91
N HIS A 66 16.84 10.20 2.09
CA HIS A 66 16.43 8.82 2.30
C HIS A 66 15.03 8.82 2.90
N SER A 67 14.18 7.92 2.46
CA SER A 67 12.90 7.67 3.09
C SER A 67 12.80 6.21 3.49
N LEU A 68 12.38 5.93 4.71
CA LEU A 68 12.06 4.60 5.19
C LEU A 68 10.64 4.61 5.73
N MET A 69 9.74 3.90 5.06
CA MET A 69 8.31 3.87 5.40
C MET A 69 7.85 2.43 5.61
N THR A 70 7.00 2.21 6.57
CA THR A 70 6.29 0.95 6.81
C THR A 70 4.81 1.14 6.57
N GLU A 71 4.13 0.08 6.12
CA GLU A 71 2.70 0.11 5.86
C GLU A 71 2.05 -1.20 6.29
N ALA A 72 0.89 -1.09 6.89
CA ALA A 72 -0.04 -2.19 7.10
C ALA A 72 -1.43 -1.77 6.60
N ARG A 73 -2.02 -2.56 5.71
CA ARG A 73 -3.36 -2.35 5.14
C ARG A 73 -4.19 -3.58 5.33
N TRP A 74 -5.39 -3.40 5.83
CA TRP A 74 -6.40 -4.45 5.93
C TRP A 74 -7.67 -4.03 5.21
N ALA A 75 -8.25 -4.94 4.44
CA ALA A 75 -9.48 -4.71 3.70
C ALA A 75 -10.40 -5.92 3.80
N MET A 76 -11.70 -5.65 3.78
CA MET A 76 -12.74 -6.67 3.68
C MET A 76 -13.63 -6.34 2.49
N MET A 77 -13.59 -7.18 1.45
CA MET A 77 -14.21 -6.90 0.17
C MET A 77 -15.34 -7.89 -0.13
N HIS A 78 -16.44 -7.37 -0.61
CA HIS A 78 -17.51 -8.16 -1.21
C HIS A 78 -17.18 -8.46 -2.67
N ARG A 79 -17.44 -9.70 -3.09
CA ARG A 79 -17.18 -10.22 -4.43
C ARG A 79 -18.47 -10.26 -5.23
N TRP A 80 -18.41 -9.68 -6.43
CA TRP A 80 -19.47 -9.78 -7.45
C TRP A 80 -18.93 -10.48 -8.68
N ARG A 81 -19.77 -11.31 -9.30
CA ARG A 81 -19.52 -11.86 -10.63
C ARG A 81 -20.58 -11.27 -11.57
N PRO A 82 -20.28 -10.18 -12.29
CA PRO A 82 -21.21 -9.67 -13.27
C PRO A 82 -21.41 -10.75 -14.34
N GLY A 83 -22.66 -11.10 -14.66
CA GLY A 83 -23.01 -12.20 -15.58
C GLY A 83 -22.50 -12.07 -17.02
N LEU A 84 -21.67 -11.06 -17.30
CA LEU A 84 -21.05 -10.80 -18.61
C LEU A 84 -20.03 -11.88 -19.00
N THR A 85 -19.24 -12.36 -18.05
CA THR A 85 -18.31 -13.49 -18.21
C THR A 85 -18.02 -14.14 -16.85
N GLU A 86 -17.91 -15.48 -16.81
CA GLU A 86 -17.47 -16.19 -15.59
C GLU A 86 -16.01 -15.87 -15.21
N LYS A 87 -15.26 -15.25 -16.11
CA LYS A 87 -13.83 -14.93 -15.95
C LYS A 87 -13.59 -13.65 -15.17
N LEU A 88 -14.55 -12.72 -15.13
CA LEU A 88 -14.43 -11.44 -14.47
C LEU A 88 -15.01 -11.49 -13.06
N GLN A 89 -14.23 -11.06 -12.09
CA GLN A 89 -14.66 -10.86 -10.70
C GLN A 89 -14.36 -9.41 -10.30
N LEU A 90 -15.35 -8.76 -9.73
CA LEU A 90 -15.21 -7.43 -9.13
C LEU A 90 -15.32 -7.56 -7.63
N MET A 91 -14.47 -6.84 -6.91
CA MET A 91 -14.50 -6.79 -5.45
C MET A 91 -14.39 -5.35 -5.00
N ALA A 92 -15.16 -5.00 -3.98
CA ALA A 92 -15.06 -3.70 -3.33
C ALA A 92 -15.43 -3.81 -1.86
N GLY A 93 -14.87 -2.94 -1.05
CA GLY A 93 -15.19 -2.89 0.36
C GLY A 93 -14.36 -1.89 1.15
N PRO A 94 -14.63 -1.77 2.45
CA PRO A 94 -13.87 -0.91 3.33
C PRO A 94 -12.45 -1.42 3.52
N MET A 95 -11.55 -0.46 3.74
CA MET A 95 -10.18 -0.73 4.15
C MET A 95 -9.75 0.19 5.28
N THR A 96 -8.74 -0.23 6.01
CA THR A 96 -7.96 0.61 6.93
C THR A 96 -6.49 0.47 6.62
N GLN A 97 -5.75 1.56 6.77
CA GLN A 97 -4.32 1.64 6.49
C GLN A 97 -3.63 2.37 7.62
N LEU A 98 -2.54 1.81 8.10
CA LEU A 98 -1.56 2.48 8.95
C LEU A 98 -0.26 2.55 8.17
N ARG A 99 0.30 3.76 8.04
CA ARG A 99 1.59 3.98 7.41
C ARG A 99 2.41 4.93 8.24
N GLY A 100 3.69 4.63 8.43
CA GLY A 100 4.58 5.48 9.21
C GLY A 100 6.03 5.25 8.86
N GLY A 101 6.87 6.25 9.16
CA GLY A 101 8.29 6.19 8.91
C GLY A 101 8.96 7.53 9.01
N VAL A 102 10.08 7.65 8.34
CA VAL A 102 10.96 8.82 8.41
C VAL A 102 11.47 9.21 7.02
N ILE A 103 11.63 10.52 6.83
CA ILE A 103 12.41 11.10 5.74
C ILE A 103 13.65 11.73 6.38
N TYR A 104 14.83 11.38 5.87
CA TYR A 104 16.12 11.81 6.40
C TYR A 104 16.92 12.55 5.32
N ALA A 105 17.30 13.78 5.61
CA ALA A 105 18.05 14.68 4.74
C ALA A 105 19.40 15.05 5.40
N PRO A 106 20.45 14.21 5.27
CA PRO A 106 21.72 14.39 5.97
C PRO A 106 22.48 15.69 5.62
N GLY A 107 22.13 16.31 4.49
CA GLY A 107 22.72 17.58 4.06
C GLY A 107 22.12 18.82 4.73
N ASN A 108 21.06 18.68 5.52
CA ASN A 108 20.45 19.80 6.23
C ASN A 108 21.20 20.09 7.54
N SER A 109 21.37 21.37 7.87
CA SER A 109 22.03 21.79 9.11
C SER A 109 21.04 21.92 10.29
N ASN A 110 19.76 22.15 10.02
CA ASN A 110 18.75 22.37 11.04
C ASN A 110 17.84 21.14 11.17
N ASN A 111 16.78 21.06 10.40
CA ASN A 111 15.89 19.90 10.42
C ASN A 111 16.44 18.81 9.48
N VAL A 112 16.97 17.72 10.04
CA VAL A 112 17.54 16.61 9.27
C VAL A 112 16.57 15.44 9.08
N VAL A 113 15.52 15.38 9.90
CA VAL A 113 14.54 14.29 9.92
C VAL A 113 13.14 14.85 9.88
N SER A 114 12.24 14.18 9.15
CA SER A 114 10.80 14.42 9.17
C SER A 114 10.09 13.10 9.45
N PHE A 115 9.38 13.00 10.57
CA PHE A 115 8.56 11.84 10.90
C PHE A 115 7.21 11.94 10.18
N LYS A 116 6.76 10.82 9.66
CA LYS A 116 5.47 10.68 9.01
C LYS A 116 4.74 9.50 9.61
N ILE A 117 3.54 9.74 10.10
CA ILE A 117 2.64 8.66 10.54
C ILE A 117 1.22 9.06 10.21
N HIS A 118 0.47 8.13 9.65
CA HIS A 118 -0.96 8.32 9.43
C HIS A 118 -1.71 7.00 9.54
N TRP A 119 -2.91 7.10 10.03
CA TRP A 119 -3.93 6.07 10.01
C TRP A 119 -5.12 6.58 9.22
N ALA A 120 -5.69 5.75 8.35
CA ALA A 120 -6.84 6.14 7.54
C ALA A 120 -7.78 4.96 7.29
N VAL A 121 -9.03 5.29 7.08
CA VAL A 121 -10.07 4.41 6.55
C VAL A 121 -10.46 4.85 5.15
N GLY A 122 -10.91 3.92 4.32
CA GLY A 122 -11.26 4.23 2.94
C GLY A 122 -11.86 3.05 2.20
N ALA A 123 -11.72 3.08 0.88
CA ALA A 123 -12.25 2.06 -0.03
C ALA A 123 -11.13 1.29 -0.73
N GLN A 124 -11.33 -0.04 -0.82
CA GLN A 124 -10.54 -0.96 -1.62
C GLN A 124 -11.40 -1.44 -2.78
N LEU A 125 -10.92 -1.25 -4.00
CA LEU A 125 -11.54 -1.70 -5.24
C LEU A 125 -10.62 -2.68 -5.93
N MET A 126 -11.17 -3.77 -6.48
CA MET A 126 -10.38 -4.77 -7.18
C MET A 126 -11.18 -5.39 -8.32
N ALA A 127 -10.52 -5.56 -9.46
CA ALA A 127 -11.01 -6.32 -10.60
C ALA A 127 -10.03 -7.45 -10.91
N VAL A 128 -10.52 -8.68 -11.06
CA VAL A 128 -9.71 -9.85 -11.39
C VAL A 128 -10.29 -10.50 -12.63
N TYR A 129 -9.46 -10.67 -13.65
CA TYR A 129 -9.82 -11.36 -14.89
C TYR A 129 -8.99 -12.65 -15.00
N ASN A 130 -9.68 -13.79 -14.96
CA ASN A 130 -9.05 -15.11 -15.04
C ASN A 130 -9.03 -15.62 -16.48
N THR A 131 -7.85 -16.01 -16.93
CA THR A 131 -7.62 -16.59 -18.25
C THR A 131 -6.61 -17.74 -18.15
N SER A 132 -6.20 -18.29 -19.28
CA SER A 132 -5.14 -19.29 -19.34
C SER A 132 -4.10 -18.88 -20.38
N LEU A 133 -2.84 -19.09 -20.05
CA LEU A 133 -1.69 -18.88 -20.93
C LEU A 133 -0.78 -20.13 -20.86
N PHE A 134 -0.46 -20.71 -22.01
CA PHE A 134 0.37 -21.93 -22.10
C PHE A 134 -0.13 -23.09 -21.22
N ARG A 135 -1.46 -23.31 -21.18
CA ARG A 135 -2.14 -24.32 -20.35
C ARG A 135 -2.06 -24.08 -18.83
N HIS A 136 -1.49 -22.97 -18.38
CA HIS A 136 -1.47 -22.56 -16.99
C HIS A 136 -2.47 -21.43 -16.77
N GLN A 137 -3.02 -21.35 -15.56
CA GLN A 137 -3.92 -20.27 -15.19
C GLN A 137 -3.16 -18.95 -15.04
N LEU A 138 -3.68 -17.91 -15.65
CA LEU A 138 -3.20 -16.54 -15.54
C LEU A 138 -4.33 -15.66 -15.01
N SER A 139 -4.07 -14.93 -13.95
CA SER A 139 -5.02 -13.97 -13.38
C SER A 139 -4.46 -12.56 -13.49
N LEU A 140 -5.14 -11.72 -14.25
CA LEU A 140 -4.87 -10.29 -14.33
C LEU A 140 -5.67 -9.58 -13.25
N ARG A 141 -5.02 -8.78 -12.41
CA ARG A 141 -5.65 -8.05 -11.32
C ARG A 141 -5.31 -6.58 -11.38
N TYR A 142 -6.32 -5.75 -11.25
CA TYR A 142 -6.18 -4.32 -10.94
C TYR A 142 -6.77 -4.04 -9.58
N GLN A 143 -6.06 -3.31 -8.75
CA GLN A 143 -6.48 -2.93 -7.40
C GLN A 143 -6.24 -1.44 -7.21
N ALA A 144 -7.24 -0.73 -6.69
CA ALA A 144 -7.14 0.65 -6.25
C ALA A 144 -7.46 0.74 -4.76
N SER A 145 -6.56 1.33 -3.99
CA SER A 145 -6.73 1.58 -2.56
C SER A 145 -6.77 3.08 -2.34
N ILE A 146 -7.87 3.56 -1.78
CA ILE A 146 -8.19 4.99 -1.69
C ILE A 146 -8.58 5.31 -0.25
N PRO A 147 -7.65 5.77 0.61
CA PRO A 147 -7.95 6.39 1.89
C PRO A 147 -8.85 7.61 1.70
N VAL A 148 -9.82 7.79 2.58
CA VAL A 148 -10.82 8.87 2.50
C VAL A 148 -10.76 9.79 3.72
N LEU A 149 -10.65 9.19 4.91
CA LEU A 149 -10.67 9.89 6.18
C LEU A 149 -9.69 9.23 7.14
N GLY A 150 -9.03 10.03 7.96
CA GLY A 150 -8.10 9.48 8.96
C GLY A 150 -7.51 10.54 9.87
N ALA A 151 -6.40 10.18 10.49
CA ALA A 151 -5.59 11.07 11.30
C ALA A 151 -4.12 10.94 10.89
N PHE A 152 -3.39 12.04 10.92
CA PHE A 152 -1.97 12.04 10.64
C PHE A 152 -1.22 13.03 11.52
N PHE A 153 0.07 12.75 11.70
CA PHE A 153 1.01 13.59 12.42
C PHE A 153 1.67 14.58 11.45
N SER A 154 1.70 15.84 11.82
CA SER A 154 2.52 16.87 11.19
C SER A 154 2.82 17.97 12.21
N PRO A 155 4.10 18.35 12.41
CA PRO A 155 4.41 19.55 13.18
C PRO A 155 4.03 20.81 12.40
N ASP A 156 4.12 21.97 13.01
CA ASP A 156 4.06 23.24 12.32
C ASP A 156 5.39 23.51 11.60
N TYR A 157 5.37 24.38 10.57
CA TYR A 157 6.53 24.62 9.71
C TYR A 157 7.76 25.15 10.47
N ASP A 158 7.55 25.96 11.48
CA ASP A 158 8.58 26.59 12.34
C ASP A 158 8.86 25.80 13.62
N GLU A 159 8.15 24.71 13.88
CA GLU A 159 8.30 23.88 15.05
C GLU A 159 9.42 22.84 14.89
N ALA A 160 10.40 22.87 15.80
CA ALA A 160 11.47 21.87 15.83
C ALA A 160 11.07 20.66 16.66
N TYR A 161 11.55 19.45 16.32
CA TYR A 161 11.34 18.25 17.15
C TYR A 161 11.85 18.39 18.58
N TYR A 162 12.80 19.28 18.83
CA TYR A 162 13.25 19.60 20.19
C TYR A 162 12.12 20.24 21.03
N GLU A 163 11.33 21.13 20.44
CA GLU A 163 10.20 21.76 21.12
C GLU A 163 9.10 20.74 21.46
N ILE A 164 8.83 19.81 20.55
CA ILE A 164 7.95 18.67 20.80
C ILE A 164 8.48 17.81 21.96
N TYR A 165 9.80 17.56 21.98
CA TYR A 165 10.43 16.77 23.03
C TYR A 165 10.33 17.45 24.43
N VAL A 166 10.42 18.76 24.49
CA VAL A 166 10.31 19.52 25.76
C VAL A 166 8.87 19.83 26.17
N GLY A 167 7.86 19.34 25.45
CA GLY A 167 6.47 19.32 25.88
C GLY A 167 5.51 20.17 25.06
N ASN A 168 5.92 20.74 23.92
CA ASN A 168 4.99 21.36 23.00
C ASN A 168 4.33 20.27 22.15
N HIS A 169 3.08 19.88 22.48
CA HIS A 169 2.35 18.84 21.76
C HIS A 169 1.09 19.37 21.05
N ASP A 170 0.88 20.69 21.09
CA ASP A 170 -0.30 21.30 20.47
C ASP A 170 -0.22 21.23 18.95
N GLY A 171 -1.35 20.93 18.31
CA GLY A 171 -1.45 20.97 16.85
C GLY A 171 -0.76 19.84 16.09
N LEU A 172 -0.16 18.82 16.76
CA LEU A 172 0.60 17.75 16.09
C LEU A 172 -0.28 16.71 15.38
N ALA A 173 -1.52 16.53 15.81
CA ALA A 173 -2.44 15.54 15.26
C ALA A 173 -3.54 16.22 14.43
N HIS A 174 -3.66 15.84 13.18
CA HIS A 174 -4.59 16.43 12.24
C HIS A 174 -5.56 15.40 11.69
N VAL A 175 -6.81 15.83 11.45
CA VAL A 175 -7.78 15.04 10.70
C VAL A 175 -7.39 15.09 9.21
N GLY A 176 -7.17 13.93 8.61
CA GLY A 176 -6.85 13.78 7.19
C GLY A 176 -8.10 13.51 6.36
N TRP A 177 -8.35 14.31 5.34
CA TRP A 177 -9.40 14.13 4.34
C TRP A 177 -8.92 14.70 3.01
N TRP A 178 -9.61 14.43 1.91
CA TRP A 178 -9.14 14.81 0.57
C TRP A 178 -8.84 16.29 0.36
N GLY A 179 -9.31 17.17 1.22
CA GLY A 179 -9.00 18.60 1.18
C GLY A 179 -7.59 18.97 1.68
N ASN A 180 -6.99 18.14 2.55
CA ASN A 180 -5.66 18.39 3.11
C ASN A 180 -4.70 17.18 2.97
N ARG A 181 -5.22 15.97 2.67
CA ARG A 181 -4.42 14.78 2.43
C ARG A 181 -5.09 13.89 1.39
N PHE A 182 -4.36 13.54 0.35
CA PHE A 182 -4.82 12.59 -0.66
C PHE A 182 -3.78 11.48 -0.85
N ASP A 183 -4.22 10.25 -0.66
CA ASP A 183 -3.41 9.05 -0.88
C ASP A 183 -4.14 8.13 -1.85
N MET A 184 -3.41 7.51 -2.75
CA MET A 184 -3.93 6.50 -3.67
C MET A 184 -2.85 5.51 -4.03
N THR A 185 -3.15 4.22 -3.98
CA THR A 185 -2.30 3.16 -4.51
C THR A 185 -3.01 2.45 -5.64
N ASN A 186 -2.39 2.43 -6.81
CA ASN A 186 -2.79 1.63 -7.96
C ASN A 186 -1.86 0.43 -8.07
N TYR A 187 -2.42 -0.77 -8.18
CA TYR A 187 -1.67 -2.01 -8.25
C TYR A 187 -2.22 -2.92 -9.34
N LEU A 188 -1.46 -3.07 -10.41
CA LEU A 188 -1.75 -3.96 -11.55
C LEU A 188 -0.84 -5.17 -11.47
N THR A 189 -1.38 -6.39 -11.53
CA THR A 189 -0.60 -7.62 -11.48
C THR A 189 -1.07 -8.66 -12.49
N ALA A 190 -0.13 -9.47 -12.95
CA ALA A 190 -0.35 -10.71 -13.67
C ALA A 190 0.21 -11.85 -12.81
N ASP A 191 -0.67 -12.71 -12.32
CA ASP A 191 -0.35 -13.84 -11.45
C ASP A 191 -0.42 -15.13 -12.26
N TRP A 192 0.72 -15.75 -12.48
CA TRP A 192 0.85 -16.97 -13.26
C TRP A 192 1.02 -18.17 -12.34
N ARG A 193 0.10 -19.16 -12.45
CA ARG A 193 0.09 -20.37 -11.61
C ARG A 193 0.86 -21.49 -12.26
N LEU A 194 1.89 -21.96 -11.57
CA LEU A 194 2.74 -23.08 -11.94
C LEU A 194 2.60 -24.18 -10.86
N GLY A 195 1.54 -24.97 -10.98
CA GLY A 195 1.24 -25.99 -9.96
C GLY A 195 0.85 -25.34 -8.61
N GLY A 196 1.61 -25.63 -7.55
CA GLY A 196 1.39 -25.06 -6.22
C GLY A 196 2.00 -23.67 -5.99
N THR A 197 2.78 -23.17 -6.95
CA THR A 197 3.48 -21.89 -6.87
C THR A 197 2.80 -20.86 -7.78
N VAL A 198 2.75 -19.63 -7.34
CA VAL A 198 2.27 -18.48 -8.12
C VAL A 198 3.42 -17.50 -8.29
N LEU A 199 3.73 -17.17 -9.55
CA LEU A 199 4.65 -16.10 -9.90
C LEU A 199 3.86 -14.85 -10.25
N ARG A 200 4.30 -13.69 -9.76
CA ARG A 200 3.68 -12.40 -10.01
C ARG A 200 4.63 -11.48 -10.73
N LEU A 201 4.14 -10.85 -11.78
CA LEU A 201 4.69 -9.64 -12.37
C LEU A 201 3.67 -8.53 -12.23
N GLY A 202 4.10 -7.33 -11.85
CA GLY A 202 3.15 -6.23 -11.65
C GLY A 202 3.78 -4.86 -11.75
N TYR A 203 2.90 -3.87 -11.62
CA TYR A 203 3.22 -2.45 -11.50
C TYR A 203 2.47 -1.87 -10.31
N ARG A 204 3.19 -1.10 -9.49
CA ARG A 204 2.62 -0.36 -8.36
C ARG A 204 2.90 1.12 -8.53
N GLY A 205 1.84 1.93 -8.57
CA GLY A 205 1.91 3.38 -8.53
C GLY A 205 1.31 3.89 -7.22
N ARG A 206 1.99 4.78 -6.52
CA ARG A 206 1.50 5.41 -5.29
C ARG A 206 1.59 6.91 -5.41
N ILE A 207 0.56 7.56 -4.91
CA ILE A 207 0.44 9.00 -4.74
C ILE A 207 0.16 9.24 -3.27
N GLU A 208 0.99 10.03 -2.61
CA GLU A 208 0.76 10.53 -1.25
C GLU A 208 0.99 12.03 -1.27
N THR A 209 -0.03 12.80 -0.90
CA THR A 209 0.06 14.24 -0.80
C THR A 209 -0.57 14.72 0.49
N SER A 210 0.06 15.68 1.16
CA SER A 210 -0.54 16.37 2.29
C SER A 210 -0.16 17.83 2.31
N TRP A 211 -1.10 18.67 2.73
CA TRP A 211 -0.87 20.10 2.92
C TRP A 211 -1.55 20.53 4.23
N ILE A 212 -0.74 20.86 5.23
CA ILE A 212 -1.18 21.28 6.55
C ILE A 212 -0.08 22.11 7.21
N SER A 213 -0.45 23.12 8.02
CA SER A 213 0.49 23.92 8.80
C SER A 213 1.65 24.49 7.97
N ASN A 214 1.38 24.94 6.74
CA ASN A 214 2.34 25.41 5.75
C ASN A 214 3.38 24.36 5.31
N ILE A 215 3.22 23.10 5.71
CA ILE A 215 4.02 21.98 5.23
C ILE A 215 3.30 21.30 4.07
N ASN A 216 4.03 21.16 2.96
CA ASN A 216 3.60 20.46 1.77
C ASN A 216 4.46 19.19 1.59
N THR A 217 3.82 18.03 1.60
CA THR A 217 4.50 16.76 1.39
C THR A 217 3.93 16.06 0.15
N HIS A 218 4.80 15.67 -0.79
CA HIS A 218 4.45 14.87 -1.95
C HIS A 218 5.40 13.69 -2.06
N ILE A 219 4.86 12.47 -2.09
CA ILE A 219 5.61 11.24 -2.32
C ILE A 219 4.93 10.48 -3.45
N PHE A 220 5.58 10.43 -4.61
CA PHE A 220 5.13 9.69 -5.77
C PHE A 220 6.10 8.54 -6.04
N THR A 221 5.58 7.32 -6.16
CA THR A 221 6.42 6.17 -6.52
C THR A 221 5.80 5.38 -7.67
N HIS A 222 6.68 4.87 -8.54
CA HIS A 222 6.33 3.99 -9.64
C HIS A 222 7.30 2.81 -9.64
N SER A 223 6.80 1.60 -9.47
CA SER A 223 7.65 0.42 -9.31
C SER A 223 7.13 -0.77 -10.13
N ILE A 224 8.06 -1.54 -10.66
CA ILE A 224 7.82 -2.89 -11.14
C ILE A 224 7.84 -3.82 -9.94
N VAL A 225 6.92 -4.77 -9.92
CA VAL A 225 6.74 -5.72 -8.83
C VAL A 225 7.01 -7.13 -9.32
N LEU A 226 7.86 -7.84 -8.60
CA LEU A 226 8.06 -9.28 -8.74
C LEU A 226 7.59 -9.96 -7.47
N GLY A 227 6.90 -11.09 -7.61
CA GLY A 227 6.36 -11.79 -6.46
C GLY A 227 6.38 -13.31 -6.61
N ILE A 228 6.46 -13.97 -5.46
CA ILE A 228 6.33 -15.42 -5.35
C ILE A 228 5.40 -15.77 -4.19
N GLY A 229 4.57 -16.77 -4.39
CA GLY A 229 3.64 -17.21 -3.36
C GLY A 229 3.00 -18.55 -3.71
N GLY A 230 2.05 -18.95 -2.89
CA GLY A 230 1.29 -20.17 -3.09
C GLY A 230 -0.09 -20.07 -2.43
N GLU A 231 -0.96 -20.99 -2.78
CA GLU A 231 -2.26 -21.15 -2.13
C GLU A 231 -2.16 -22.18 -1.00
N PHE A 232 -2.61 -21.80 0.19
CA PHE A 232 -2.67 -22.68 1.33
C PHE A 232 -4.14 -22.98 1.66
N LEU A 233 -4.46 -24.27 1.80
CA LEU A 233 -5.75 -24.71 2.29
C LEU A 233 -5.74 -24.67 3.83
N SER A 234 -6.53 -23.78 4.42
CA SER A 234 -6.77 -23.78 5.86
C SER A 234 -7.91 -24.75 6.16
N LEU A 235 -7.56 -25.93 6.67
CA LEU A 235 -8.54 -26.91 7.17
C LEU A 235 -8.84 -26.58 8.63
N SER A 236 -10.07 -26.14 8.93
CA SER A 236 -10.52 -25.99 10.32
C SER A 236 -10.66 -27.37 10.96
N HIS A 237 -9.95 -27.60 12.07
CA HIS A 237 -9.91 -28.88 12.78
C HIS A 237 -11.26 -29.32 13.39
N SER A 238 -12.24 -28.43 13.46
CA SER A 238 -13.52 -28.69 14.18
C SER A 238 -14.70 -29.05 13.28
N LYS A 239 -14.56 -29.08 11.96
CA LYS A 239 -15.65 -29.48 11.07
C LYS A 239 -15.24 -30.71 10.28
N LYS A 240 -15.92 -31.85 10.57
CA LYS A 240 -15.87 -33.03 9.70
C LYS A 240 -16.16 -32.57 8.27
N LEU A 241 -15.16 -32.73 7.37
CA LEU A 241 -15.31 -32.46 5.94
C LEU A 241 -16.51 -33.32 5.45
N SER A 242 -17.64 -32.69 5.15
CA SER A 242 -18.71 -33.37 4.44
C SER A 242 -18.17 -33.72 3.04
N ARG A 243 -18.61 -34.84 2.46
CA ARG A 243 -18.28 -35.27 1.09
C ARG A 243 -18.59 -34.21 0.01
N ALA A 244 -19.28 -33.13 0.37
CA ALA A 244 -19.64 -31.98 -0.49
C ALA A 244 -18.82 -30.72 -0.21
N ALA A 245 -17.70 -30.79 0.51
CA ALA A 245 -16.87 -29.61 0.77
C ALA A 245 -16.28 -29.07 -0.53
N ARG A 246 -16.80 -27.93 -0.98
CA ARG A 246 -16.30 -27.22 -2.17
C ARG A 246 -15.14 -26.34 -1.76
N ILE A 247 -13.96 -26.59 -2.32
CA ILE A 247 -12.79 -25.71 -2.13
C ILE A 247 -13.04 -24.42 -2.89
N VAL A 248 -13.01 -23.30 -2.18
CA VAL A 248 -13.17 -21.95 -2.77
C VAL A 248 -11.86 -21.23 -2.65
N SER A 249 -11.32 -20.79 -3.78
CA SER A 249 -10.17 -19.88 -3.78
C SER A 249 -10.60 -18.52 -3.23
N SER A 250 -9.79 -17.95 -2.35
CA SER A 250 -10.04 -16.62 -1.77
C SER A 250 -9.64 -15.49 -2.71
N GLN A 251 -8.85 -15.79 -3.71
CA GLN A 251 -8.22 -14.80 -4.58
C GLN A 251 -8.75 -14.89 -6.03
N TYR A 252 -9.21 -16.08 -6.47
CA TYR A 252 -9.55 -16.35 -7.87
C TYR A 252 -10.90 -17.02 -8.03
#